data_426ab8b029afc2c2aa51c77874e99f11
#
_entry.id   426ab8b029afc2c2aa51c77874e99f11
#
_cell.length_a   1.000
_cell.length_b   1.000
_cell.length_c   1.000
_cell.angle_alpha   90.00
_cell.angle_beta   90.00
_cell.angle_gamma   90.00
#
_symmetry.space_group_name_H-M   'P 1'
#
loop_
_entity.id
_entity.type
_entity.pdbx_description
1 polymer ?
#
loop_
_entity_poly.entity_id
_entity_poly.type
_entity_poly.pdbx_seq_one_letter_code
_entity_poly.pdbx_strand_id
1 'polypeptide(L)'
;MHGLCCAQIWEHKGDPEGKRTIANTTVERFYELSDHGSIPIFCDTTSCTHSLLRSMEDALTAENAEKYHNLKIIDITTWLMEYVLPRVTVDKPKNRVLLHATCASKLLAVNTTLVEVAKKCAKDVYLPLNNRCCGAAGDRGFMFPEVAYSATRDEREEIKDMSFDGCYSLARTCEISMMDNIGRPYESIVYLVDETTGPAATKD
;
A
#
# COMPACT_ATOMS: atom_id res chain seq x y z
N MET A 1 10.87 6.30 12.06
CA MET A 1 9.93 7.30 12.62
C MET A 1 9.10 6.59 13.69
N HIS A 2 9.45 6.76 14.97
CA HIS A 2 8.69 6.17 16.06
C HIS A 2 7.53 7.09 16.47
N GLY A 3 6.37 6.53 16.82
CA GLY A 3 5.23 7.26 17.34
C GLY A 3 4.37 8.01 16.31
N LEU A 4 4.58 7.79 15.01
CA LEU A 4 3.74 8.38 13.95
C LEU A 4 2.80 7.34 13.36
N CYS A 5 1.58 7.76 13.01
CA CYS A 5 0.57 6.88 12.45
C CYS A 5 -0.43 7.66 11.60
N CYS A 6 -0.99 7.00 10.58
CA CYS A 6 -2.06 7.57 9.75
C CYS A 6 -3.40 7.74 10.49
N ALA A 7 -3.47 7.47 11.78
CA ALA A 7 -4.63 7.59 12.66
C ALA A 7 -5.80 6.63 12.38
N GLN A 8 -5.74 5.79 11.34
CA GLN A 8 -6.85 4.91 10.93
C GLN A 8 -7.29 3.93 12.02
N ILE A 9 -6.36 3.43 12.84
CA ILE A 9 -6.69 2.47 13.90
C ILE A 9 -7.60 3.10 14.96
N TRP A 10 -7.35 4.34 15.37
CA TRP A 10 -8.19 5.07 16.32
C TRP A 10 -9.59 5.34 15.75
N GLU A 11 -9.68 5.71 14.47
CA GLU A 11 -10.94 5.87 13.76
C GLU A 11 -11.75 4.57 13.76
N HIS A 12 -11.14 3.44 13.43
CA HIS A 12 -11.80 2.13 13.41
C HIS A 12 -12.22 1.63 14.80
N LYS A 13 -11.53 2.07 15.85
CA LYS A 13 -11.88 1.75 17.25
C LYS A 13 -12.86 2.73 17.87
N GLY A 14 -13.26 3.80 17.15
CA GLY A 14 -14.18 4.81 17.65
C GLY A 14 -13.57 5.72 18.72
N ASP A 15 -12.25 5.96 18.65
CA ASP A 15 -11.52 6.85 19.55
C ASP A 15 -11.16 8.17 18.84
N PRO A 16 -12.04 9.18 18.87
CA PRO A 16 -11.81 10.45 18.20
C PRO A 16 -10.71 11.29 18.88
N GLU A 17 -10.48 11.14 20.18
CA GLU A 17 -9.42 11.87 20.89
C GLU A 17 -8.04 11.30 20.53
N GLY A 18 -7.91 9.99 20.53
CA GLY A 18 -6.71 9.31 20.06
C GLY A 18 -6.41 9.66 18.60
N LYS A 19 -7.43 9.65 17.73
CA LYS A 19 -7.30 10.08 16.33
C LYS A 19 -6.77 11.52 16.25
N ARG A 20 -7.37 12.45 16.98
CA ARG A 20 -6.96 13.87 17.01
C ARG A 20 -5.51 14.03 17.44
N THR A 21 -5.13 13.40 18.54
CA THR A 21 -3.78 13.51 19.11
C THR A 21 -2.73 13.02 18.12
N ILE A 22 -2.91 11.81 17.56
CA ILE A 22 -1.91 11.23 16.67
C ILE A 22 -1.88 11.91 15.31
N ALA A 23 -3.01 12.37 14.78
CA ALA A 23 -3.07 13.08 13.51
C ALA A 23 -2.29 14.39 13.58
N ASN A 24 -2.50 15.21 14.62
CA ASN A 24 -1.78 16.46 14.79
C ASN A 24 -0.28 16.24 14.98
N THR A 25 0.13 15.30 15.83
CA THR A 25 1.55 14.94 16.01
C THR A 25 2.18 14.48 14.69
N THR A 26 1.46 13.71 13.89
CA THR A 26 1.96 13.19 12.61
C THR A 26 2.15 14.31 11.59
N VAL A 27 1.17 15.22 11.48
CA VAL A 27 1.25 16.35 10.54
C VAL A 27 2.39 17.31 10.91
N GLU A 28 2.54 17.66 12.19
CA GLU A 28 3.65 18.48 12.66
C GLU A 28 5.00 17.86 12.26
N ARG A 29 5.15 16.56 12.54
CA ARG A 29 6.40 15.88 12.24
C ARG A 29 6.66 15.71 10.74
N PHE A 30 5.61 15.46 9.96
CA PHE A 30 5.71 15.40 8.50
C PHE A 30 6.10 16.74 7.91
N TYR A 31 5.55 17.83 8.42
CA TYR A 31 5.87 19.17 7.98
C TYR A 31 7.35 19.53 8.23
N GLU A 32 7.87 19.19 9.42
CA GLU A 32 9.30 19.35 9.73
C GLU A 32 10.19 18.47 8.81
N LEU A 33 9.90 17.17 8.68
CA LEU A 33 10.72 16.22 7.94
C LEU A 33 10.69 16.43 6.43
N SER A 34 9.62 17.03 5.91
CA SER A 34 9.47 17.33 4.49
C SER A 34 10.06 18.70 4.08
N ASP A 35 10.79 19.35 4.99
CA ASP A 35 11.24 20.73 4.78
C ASP A 35 10.04 21.62 4.38
N HIS A 36 9.06 21.66 5.28
CA HIS A 36 7.81 22.42 5.14
C HIS A 36 6.98 22.08 3.88
N GLY A 37 7.05 20.82 3.44
CA GLY A 37 6.32 20.30 2.27
C GLY A 37 7.08 20.38 0.95
N SER A 38 8.34 20.83 0.96
CA SER A 38 9.18 20.87 -0.26
C SER A 38 9.58 19.48 -0.73
N ILE A 39 9.78 18.54 0.21
CA ILE A 39 10.13 17.14 -0.04
C ILE A 39 8.87 16.28 0.01
N PRO A 40 8.54 15.50 -1.04
CA PRO A 40 7.38 14.62 -1.01
C PRO A 40 7.55 13.50 0.01
N ILE A 41 6.44 13.12 0.65
CA ILE A 41 6.34 12.00 1.57
C ILE A 41 5.64 10.87 0.85
N PHE A 42 6.27 9.71 0.76
CA PHE A 42 5.57 8.51 0.29
C PHE A 42 5.26 7.58 1.46
N CYS A 43 4.16 6.88 1.34
CA CYS A 43 3.75 5.85 2.28
C CYS A 43 3.72 4.51 1.55
N ASP A 44 4.43 3.51 2.10
CA ASP A 44 4.56 2.18 1.54
C ASP A 44 3.32 1.29 1.75
N THR A 45 2.33 1.81 2.47
CA THR A 45 1.08 1.11 2.76
C THR A 45 -0.11 1.93 2.28
N THR A 46 -0.74 1.51 1.19
CA THR A 46 -1.82 2.25 0.53
C THR A 46 -3.03 2.52 1.45
N SER A 47 -3.32 1.66 2.42
CA SER A 47 -4.36 1.94 3.42
C SER A 47 -4.01 3.14 4.30
N CYS A 48 -2.74 3.30 4.67
CA CYS A 48 -2.27 4.48 5.38
C CYS A 48 -2.28 5.72 4.48
N THR A 49 -1.85 5.59 3.22
CA THR A 49 -1.95 6.68 2.23
C THR A 49 -3.39 7.17 2.10
N HIS A 50 -4.35 6.24 2.01
CA HIS A 50 -5.77 6.58 1.94
C HIS A 50 -6.22 7.37 3.17
N SER A 51 -5.88 6.92 4.37
CA SER A 51 -6.23 7.62 5.61
C SER A 51 -5.59 9.01 5.68
N LEU A 52 -4.30 9.11 5.34
CA LEU A 52 -3.57 10.38 5.30
C LEU A 52 -4.22 11.38 4.34
N LEU A 53 -4.74 10.94 3.19
CA LEU A 53 -5.28 11.82 2.16
C LEU A 53 -6.79 12.09 2.28
N ARG A 54 -7.55 11.27 3.03
CA ARG A 54 -9.01 11.30 2.99
C ARG A 54 -9.70 11.47 4.35
N SER A 55 -9.06 11.08 5.44
CA SER A 55 -9.70 11.10 6.76
C SER A 55 -8.89 11.77 7.86
N MET A 56 -7.64 12.13 7.61
CA MET A 56 -6.80 12.77 8.62
C MET A 56 -7.18 14.21 8.88
N GLU A 57 -7.55 14.97 7.85
CA GLU A 57 -7.82 16.40 7.91
C GLU A 57 -8.92 16.76 8.92
N ASP A 58 -9.99 15.96 9.01
CA ASP A 58 -11.11 16.17 9.93
C ASP A 58 -10.71 16.16 11.42
N ALA A 59 -9.53 15.64 11.74
CA ALA A 59 -9.02 15.54 13.11
C ALA A 59 -7.98 16.62 13.45
N LEU A 60 -7.63 17.49 12.49
CA LEU A 60 -6.58 18.48 12.68
C LEU A 60 -7.06 19.73 13.39
N THR A 61 -6.13 20.40 14.09
CA THR A 61 -6.30 21.80 14.52
C THR A 61 -6.20 22.71 13.29
N ALA A 62 -6.71 23.94 13.37
CA ALA A 62 -6.61 24.90 12.28
C ALA A 62 -5.16 25.15 11.83
N GLU A 63 -4.23 25.27 12.78
CA GLU A 63 -2.80 25.42 12.48
C GLU A 63 -2.22 24.21 11.72
N ASN A 64 -2.55 22.99 12.15
CA ASN A 64 -2.05 21.79 11.52
C ASN A 64 -2.73 21.48 10.17
N ALA A 65 -3.97 21.94 9.97
CA ALA A 65 -4.62 21.89 8.66
C ALA A 65 -3.86 22.75 7.62
N GLU A 66 -3.38 23.94 8.00
CA GLU A 66 -2.53 24.76 7.13
C GLU A 66 -1.22 24.06 6.77
N LYS A 67 -0.55 23.43 7.75
CA LYS A 67 0.65 22.64 7.51
C LYS A 67 0.38 21.45 6.58
N TYR A 68 -0.73 20.74 6.83
CA TYR A 68 -1.15 19.57 6.06
C TYR A 68 -1.39 19.91 4.58
N HIS A 69 -2.00 21.04 4.27
CA HIS A 69 -2.24 21.48 2.88
C HIS A 69 -0.94 21.77 2.10
N ASN A 70 0.18 21.97 2.78
CA ASN A 70 1.48 22.12 2.14
C ASN A 70 2.19 20.79 1.91
N LEU A 71 1.74 19.67 2.52
CA LEU A 71 2.38 18.37 2.37
C LEU A 71 2.07 17.75 1.00
N LYS A 72 3.08 17.12 0.42
CA LYS A 72 2.95 16.31 -0.80
C LYS A 72 2.99 14.83 -0.41
N ILE A 73 1.84 14.25 -0.13
CA ILE A 73 1.72 12.83 0.23
C ILE A 73 1.39 12.04 -1.03
N ILE A 74 2.19 11.03 -1.36
CA ILE A 74 2.04 10.19 -2.55
C ILE A 74 1.96 8.70 -2.18
N ASP A 75 1.23 7.94 -2.99
CA ASP A 75 1.16 6.48 -2.82
C ASP A 75 2.43 5.82 -3.32
N ILE A 76 2.76 4.65 -2.73
CA ILE A 76 3.94 3.89 -3.09
C ILE A 76 4.00 3.53 -4.57
N THR A 77 2.86 3.22 -5.21
CA THR A 77 2.84 2.87 -6.64
C THR A 77 3.21 4.06 -7.52
N THR A 78 2.72 5.24 -7.18
CA THR A 78 3.09 6.49 -7.83
C THR A 78 4.57 6.78 -7.64
N TRP A 79 5.09 6.63 -6.41
CA TRP A 79 6.50 6.83 -6.13
C TRP A 79 7.39 5.86 -6.90
N LEU A 80 7.03 4.57 -6.94
CA LEU A 80 7.75 3.57 -7.74
C LEU A 80 7.77 3.93 -9.23
N MET A 81 6.61 4.33 -9.78
CA MET A 81 6.50 4.64 -11.21
C MET A 81 7.26 5.91 -11.62
N GLU A 82 7.19 6.96 -10.82
CA GLU A 82 7.71 8.29 -11.18
C GLU A 82 9.16 8.51 -10.72
N TYR A 83 9.54 7.91 -9.59
CA TYR A 83 10.84 8.21 -8.97
C TYR A 83 11.82 7.04 -9.00
N VAL A 84 11.37 5.79 -8.94
CA VAL A 84 12.25 4.62 -8.87
C VAL A 84 12.50 4.03 -10.25
N LEU A 85 11.47 3.56 -10.93
CA LEU A 85 11.59 2.84 -12.19
C LEU A 85 12.34 3.60 -13.31
N PRO A 86 12.26 4.94 -13.41
CA PRO A 86 13.08 5.69 -14.37
C PRO A 86 14.60 5.70 -14.06
N ARG A 87 14.99 5.28 -12.85
CA ARG A 87 16.38 5.35 -12.34
C ARG A 87 17.04 3.98 -12.15
N VAL A 88 16.32 2.91 -12.44
CA VAL A 88 16.81 1.54 -12.32
C VAL A 88 16.64 0.80 -13.63
N THR A 89 17.34 -0.32 -13.80
CA THR A 89 17.17 -1.20 -14.97
C THR A 89 16.54 -2.51 -14.51
N VAL A 90 15.49 -2.95 -15.18
CA VAL A 90 14.90 -4.27 -14.95
C VAL A 90 15.75 -5.29 -15.70
N ASP A 91 16.53 -6.07 -14.97
CA ASP A 91 17.48 -7.07 -15.53
C ASP A 91 17.03 -8.52 -15.29
N LYS A 92 16.16 -8.76 -14.32
CA LYS A 92 15.66 -10.09 -13.93
C LYS A 92 14.15 -10.17 -13.83
N PRO A 93 13.39 -9.88 -14.90
CA PRO A 93 11.93 -9.85 -14.81
C PRO A 93 11.39 -11.24 -14.43
N LYS A 94 10.38 -11.27 -13.55
CA LYS A 94 9.61 -12.49 -13.24
C LYS A 94 8.87 -12.98 -14.49
N ASN A 95 8.55 -14.28 -14.58
CA ASN A 95 7.74 -14.76 -15.72
C ASN A 95 6.27 -14.44 -15.50
N ARG A 96 5.70 -14.78 -14.33
CA ARG A 96 4.31 -14.55 -14.02
C ARG A 96 4.12 -14.18 -12.56
N VAL A 97 3.43 -13.06 -12.29
CA VAL A 97 3.15 -12.58 -10.93
C VAL A 97 1.66 -12.42 -10.69
N LEU A 98 1.26 -12.63 -9.44
CA LEU A 98 -0.10 -12.43 -8.95
C LEU A 98 -0.16 -11.12 -8.18
N LEU A 99 -1.19 -10.32 -8.45
CA LEU A 99 -1.47 -9.10 -7.69
C LEU A 99 -2.75 -9.24 -6.88
N HIS A 100 -2.72 -8.73 -5.65
CA HIS A 100 -3.93 -8.43 -4.88
C HIS A 100 -4.05 -6.92 -4.69
N ALA A 101 -4.96 -6.28 -5.44
CA ALA A 101 -5.29 -4.88 -5.27
C ALA A 101 -6.18 -4.70 -4.02
N THR A 102 -5.77 -3.82 -3.12
CA THR A 102 -6.46 -3.58 -1.85
C THR A 102 -7.72 -2.72 -2.03
N CYS A 103 -8.62 -2.73 -1.06
CA CYS A 103 -9.77 -1.82 -1.07
C CYS A 103 -9.32 -0.34 -1.08
N ALA A 104 -8.26 0.00 -0.35
CA ALA A 104 -7.69 1.35 -0.33
C ALA A 104 -7.14 1.78 -1.69
N SER A 105 -6.46 0.88 -2.42
CA SER A 105 -5.95 1.19 -3.76
C SER A 105 -7.07 1.45 -4.79
N LYS A 106 -8.22 0.77 -4.61
CA LYS A 106 -9.43 1.06 -5.40
C LYS A 106 -9.97 2.45 -5.11
N LEU A 107 -10.06 2.83 -3.82
CA LEU A 107 -10.53 4.15 -3.39
C LEU A 107 -9.62 5.30 -3.81
N LEU A 108 -8.31 5.06 -3.88
CA LEU A 108 -7.32 6.02 -4.38
C LEU A 108 -7.16 5.99 -5.91
N ALA A 109 -7.83 5.08 -6.60
CA ALA A 109 -7.74 4.88 -8.06
C ALA A 109 -6.32 4.54 -8.56
N VAL A 110 -5.48 3.89 -7.73
CA VAL A 110 -4.09 3.54 -8.07
C VAL A 110 -3.91 2.10 -8.59
N ASN A 111 -4.99 1.36 -8.83
CA ASN A 111 -4.90 -0.02 -9.33
C ASN A 111 -4.24 -0.12 -10.70
N THR A 112 -4.51 0.84 -11.58
CA THR A 112 -3.88 0.90 -12.91
C THR A 112 -2.37 1.06 -12.76
N THR A 113 -1.92 1.98 -11.90
CA THR A 113 -0.50 2.22 -11.62
C THR A 113 0.16 0.98 -10.99
N LEU A 114 -0.53 0.27 -10.08
CA LEU A 114 -0.05 -1.01 -9.53
C LEU A 114 0.24 -2.02 -10.64
N VAL A 115 -0.72 -2.21 -11.57
CA VAL A 115 -0.56 -3.13 -12.69
C VAL A 115 0.56 -2.69 -13.62
N GLU A 116 0.70 -1.40 -13.87
CA GLU A 116 1.77 -0.84 -14.71
C GLU A 116 3.15 -1.03 -14.08
N VAL A 117 3.30 -0.80 -12.77
CA VAL A 117 4.54 -1.11 -12.03
C VAL A 117 4.89 -2.59 -12.20
N ALA A 118 3.93 -3.48 -11.96
CA ALA A 118 4.17 -4.92 -12.08
C ALA A 118 4.55 -5.35 -13.52
N LYS A 119 3.91 -4.76 -14.54
CA LYS A 119 4.24 -5.01 -15.96
C LYS A 119 5.64 -4.56 -16.37
N LYS A 120 6.23 -3.62 -15.65
CA LYS A 120 7.65 -3.28 -15.86
C LYS A 120 8.59 -4.37 -15.33
N CYS A 121 8.15 -5.11 -14.31
CA CYS A 121 8.96 -6.07 -13.57
C CYS A 121 8.64 -7.55 -13.89
N ALA A 122 7.56 -7.83 -14.63
CA ALA A 122 7.14 -9.18 -14.97
C ALA A 122 6.60 -9.27 -16.40
N LYS A 123 6.75 -10.44 -17.03
CA LYS A 123 6.28 -10.70 -18.40
C LYS A 123 4.76 -10.89 -18.45
N ASP A 124 4.19 -11.54 -17.43
CA ASP A 124 2.75 -11.76 -17.27
C ASP A 124 2.32 -11.31 -15.88
N VAL A 125 1.25 -10.53 -15.81
CA VAL A 125 0.70 -9.96 -14.58
C VAL A 125 -0.75 -10.38 -14.47
N TYR A 126 -1.06 -11.16 -13.45
CA TYR A 126 -2.41 -11.62 -13.18
C TYR A 126 -3.04 -10.86 -12.01
N LEU A 127 -4.12 -10.18 -12.29
CA LEU A 127 -5.00 -9.58 -11.28
C LEU A 127 -6.32 -10.38 -11.32
N PRO A 128 -6.69 -11.09 -10.24
CA PRO A 128 -7.89 -11.92 -10.24
C PRO A 128 -9.17 -11.15 -10.54
N LEU A 129 -10.08 -11.75 -11.28
CA LEU A 129 -11.42 -11.20 -11.51
C LEU A 129 -12.20 -11.07 -10.21
N ASN A 130 -11.98 -12.02 -9.29
CA ASN A 130 -12.56 -12.05 -7.96
C ASN A 130 -11.73 -11.29 -6.92
N ASN A 131 -10.82 -10.40 -7.34
CA ASN A 131 -10.07 -9.54 -6.43
C ASN A 131 -11.00 -8.62 -5.65
N ARG A 132 -11.31 -9.00 -4.41
CA ARG A 132 -12.18 -8.29 -3.46
C ARG A 132 -11.39 -7.83 -2.23
N CYS A 133 -12.05 -7.71 -1.10
CA CYS A 133 -11.40 -7.41 0.18
C CYS A 133 -10.65 -8.63 0.70
N CYS A 134 -9.44 -8.44 1.23
CA CYS A 134 -8.68 -9.49 1.91
C CYS A 134 -9.30 -9.97 3.23
N GLY A 135 -10.36 -9.30 3.73
CA GLY A 135 -11.05 -9.64 4.97
C GLY A 135 -10.34 -9.20 6.27
N ALA A 136 -9.13 -8.62 6.19
CA ALA A 136 -8.42 -8.17 7.40
C ALA A 136 -9.16 -7.05 8.15
N ALA A 137 -9.76 -6.10 7.43
CA ALA A 137 -10.52 -4.97 8.00
C ALA A 137 -9.78 -4.31 9.19
N GLY A 138 -8.54 -3.89 8.98
CA GLY A 138 -7.60 -3.52 10.04
C GLY A 138 -7.06 -4.75 10.76
N ASP A 139 -7.51 -4.99 11.99
CA ASP A 139 -7.14 -6.15 12.82
C ASP A 139 -8.29 -7.16 12.99
N ARG A 140 -9.49 -6.84 12.49
CA ARG A 140 -10.69 -7.64 12.74
C ARG A 140 -10.62 -9.06 12.19
N GLY A 141 -10.04 -9.22 10.99
CA GLY A 141 -9.89 -10.53 10.37
C GLY A 141 -8.91 -11.44 11.11
N PHE A 142 -8.03 -10.90 11.95
CA PHE A 142 -7.16 -11.68 12.83
C PHE A 142 -7.88 -12.14 14.11
N MET A 143 -8.86 -11.36 14.57
CA MET A 143 -9.71 -11.74 15.70
C MET A 143 -10.84 -12.71 15.29
N PHE A 144 -11.32 -12.61 14.06
CA PHE A 144 -12.40 -13.41 13.46
C PHE A 144 -11.93 -14.01 12.13
N PRO A 145 -11.06 -15.05 12.15
CA PRO A 145 -10.44 -15.61 10.94
C PRO A 145 -11.44 -16.10 9.90
N GLU A 146 -12.62 -16.54 10.32
CA GLU A 146 -13.70 -16.99 9.45
C GLU A 146 -14.19 -15.89 8.49
N VAL A 147 -14.10 -14.61 8.89
CA VAL A 147 -14.45 -13.47 8.04
C VAL A 147 -13.46 -13.33 6.90
N ALA A 148 -12.15 -13.39 7.21
CA ALA A 148 -11.10 -13.30 6.21
C ALA A 148 -11.12 -14.53 5.26
N TYR A 149 -11.31 -15.72 5.81
CA TYR A 149 -11.44 -16.96 5.04
C TYR A 149 -12.62 -16.92 4.05
N SER A 150 -13.77 -16.41 4.49
CA SER A 150 -14.96 -16.24 3.65
C SER A 150 -14.75 -15.17 2.57
N ALA A 151 -14.13 -14.03 2.93
CA ALA A 151 -13.90 -12.92 2.02
C ALA A 151 -12.97 -13.28 0.84
N THR A 152 -12.00 -14.17 1.06
CA THR A 152 -11.00 -14.57 0.07
C THR A 152 -11.36 -15.84 -0.71
N ARG A 153 -12.53 -16.45 -0.42
CA ARG A 153 -12.95 -17.73 -1.00
C ARG A 153 -12.92 -17.74 -2.53
N ASP A 154 -13.53 -16.76 -3.15
CA ASP A 154 -13.73 -16.75 -4.61
C ASP A 154 -12.38 -16.50 -5.32
N GLU A 155 -11.52 -15.65 -4.77
CA GLU A 155 -10.16 -15.43 -5.28
C GLU A 155 -9.30 -16.70 -5.11
N ARG A 156 -9.39 -17.37 -3.96
CA ARG A 156 -8.70 -18.64 -3.70
C ARG A 156 -9.09 -19.72 -4.71
N GLU A 157 -10.38 -19.90 -4.99
CA GLU A 157 -10.85 -20.87 -5.99
C GLU A 157 -10.37 -20.51 -7.41
N GLU A 158 -10.37 -19.23 -7.77
CA GLU A 158 -9.93 -18.77 -9.09
C GLU A 158 -8.47 -19.11 -9.36
N ILE A 159 -7.60 -18.97 -8.37
CA ILE A 159 -6.14 -19.10 -8.56
C ILE A 159 -5.54 -20.42 -8.08
N LYS A 160 -6.35 -21.36 -7.58
CA LYS A 160 -5.86 -22.58 -6.90
C LYS A 160 -4.92 -23.43 -7.75
N ASP A 161 -5.21 -23.57 -9.03
CA ASP A 161 -4.44 -24.40 -9.97
C ASP A 161 -3.42 -23.60 -10.80
N MET A 162 -3.21 -22.31 -10.47
CA MET A 162 -2.28 -21.44 -11.17
C MET A 162 -0.92 -21.39 -10.46
N SER A 163 0.14 -21.20 -11.24
CA SER A 163 1.49 -21.00 -10.73
C SER A 163 1.96 -19.58 -10.97
N PHE A 164 2.67 -19.01 -9.98
CA PHE A 164 3.21 -17.66 -10.01
C PHE A 164 4.62 -17.65 -9.41
N ASP A 165 5.50 -16.81 -9.93
CA ASP A 165 6.85 -16.59 -9.42
C ASP A 165 6.88 -15.71 -8.17
N GLY A 166 5.75 -15.02 -7.88
CA GLY A 166 5.54 -14.19 -6.70
C GLY A 166 4.13 -13.64 -6.64
N CYS A 167 3.70 -13.27 -5.42
CA CYS A 167 2.39 -12.69 -5.16
C CYS A 167 2.60 -11.38 -4.42
N TYR A 168 2.00 -10.29 -4.90
CA TYR A 168 2.29 -8.95 -4.38
C TYR A 168 1.03 -8.15 -4.08
N SER A 169 1.13 -7.29 -3.06
CA SER A 169 0.05 -6.41 -2.63
C SER A 169 0.58 -5.03 -2.17
N LEU A 170 -0.29 -4.22 -1.58
CA LEU A 170 -0.02 -2.82 -1.22
C LEU A 170 -0.26 -2.50 0.26
N ALA A 171 -0.52 -3.50 1.09
CA ALA A 171 -0.77 -3.26 2.50
C ALA A 171 -0.42 -4.51 3.33
N ARG A 172 0.40 -4.34 4.36
CA ARG A 172 0.92 -5.44 5.17
C ARG A 172 -0.18 -6.32 5.78
N THR A 173 -1.26 -5.73 6.27
CA THR A 173 -2.40 -6.50 6.80
C THR A 173 -3.11 -7.33 5.73
N CYS A 174 -3.20 -6.82 4.49
CA CYS A 174 -3.72 -7.60 3.37
C CYS A 174 -2.77 -8.73 2.98
N GLU A 175 -1.47 -8.48 2.92
CA GLU A 175 -0.45 -9.49 2.63
C GLU A 175 -0.55 -10.66 3.61
N ILE A 176 -0.58 -10.38 4.93
CA ILE A 176 -0.73 -11.41 5.96
C ILE A 176 -2.07 -12.15 5.80
N SER A 177 -3.18 -11.43 5.65
CA SER A 177 -4.49 -12.06 5.50
C SER A 177 -4.58 -12.94 4.25
N MET A 178 -4.03 -12.48 3.12
CA MET A 178 -3.99 -13.28 1.88
C MET A 178 -3.08 -14.51 2.04
N MET A 179 -1.93 -14.36 2.68
CA MET A 179 -1.03 -15.48 2.94
C MET A 179 -1.70 -16.56 3.79
N ASP A 180 -2.36 -16.17 4.89
CA ASP A 180 -3.03 -17.09 5.80
C ASP A 180 -4.23 -17.82 5.16
N ASN A 181 -4.96 -17.13 4.28
CA ASN A 181 -6.22 -17.65 3.74
C ASN A 181 -6.09 -18.25 2.33
N ILE A 182 -5.08 -17.86 1.55
CA ILE A 182 -4.81 -18.41 0.19
C ILE A 182 -3.69 -19.44 0.21
N GLY A 183 -2.81 -19.38 1.22
CA GLY A 183 -1.68 -20.30 1.36
C GLY A 183 -0.52 -20.00 0.40
N ARG A 184 -0.38 -18.75 -0.04
CA ARG A 184 0.73 -18.26 -0.88
C ARG A 184 1.43 -17.10 -0.20
N PRO A 185 2.76 -16.96 -0.30
CA PRO A 185 3.47 -15.81 0.25
C PRO A 185 3.09 -14.55 -0.54
N TYR A 186 2.43 -13.61 0.12
CA TYR A 186 2.17 -12.27 -0.42
C TYR A 186 3.14 -11.27 0.20
N GLU A 187 3.75 -10.46 -0.64
CA GLU A 187 4.72 -9.44 -0.26
C GLU A 187 4.33 -8.06 -0.79
N SER A 188 5.00 -7.02 -0.30
CA SER A 188 4.80 -5.68 -0.87
C SER A 188 5.29 -5.62 -2.31
N ILE A 189 4.59 -4.84 -3.15
CA ILE A 189 5.02 -4.56 -4.54
C ILE A 189 6.45 -4.00 -4.63
N VAL A 190 6.96 -3.40 -3.54
CA VAL A 190 8.34 -2.90 -3.46
C VAL A 190 9.34 -4.04 -3.65
N TYR A 191 9.08 -5.22 -3.09
CA TYR A 191 9.97 -6.38 -3.26
C TYR A 191 10.01 -6.86 -4.70
N LEU A 192 8.89 -6.83 -5.44
CA LEU A 192 8.92 -7.12 -6.88
C LEU A 192 9.89 -6.21 -7.62
N VAL A 193 9.84 -4.91 -7.34
CA VAL A 193 10.75 -3.94 -7.97
C VAL A 193 12.19 -4.20 -7.55
N ASP A 194 12.47 -4.38 -6.25
CA ASP A 194 13.81 -4.64 -5.73
C ASP A 194 14.44 -5.91 -6.31
N GLU A 195 13.71 -7.01 -6.32
CA GLU A 195 14.19 -8.31 -6.82
C GLU A 195 14.47 -8.35 -8.33
N THR A 196 13.80 -7.49 -9.08
CA THR A 196 13.84 -7.50 -10.55
C THR A 196 14.72 -6.41 -11.14
N THR A 197 15.17 -5.45 -10.32
CA THR A 197 15.93 -4.30 -10.79
C THR A 197 17.36 -4.30 -10.26
N GLY A 198 18.24 -3.68 -11.04
CA GLY A 198 19.62 -3.33 -10.66
C GLY A 198 19.89 -1.84 -10.87
N PRO A 199 21.09 -1.36 -10.48
CA PRO A 199 21.49 0.01 -10.76
C PRO A 199 21.35 0.31 -12.26
N ALA A 200 20.90 1.52 -12.61
CA ALA A 200 20.91 1.93 -14.00
C ALA A 200 22.36 1.85 -14.54
N ALA A 201 22.52 1.29 -15.73
CA ALA A 201 23.81 1.29 -16.40
C ALA A 201 24.28 2.77 -16.51
N THR A 202 25.45 3.06 -15.95
CA THR A 202 26.09 4.36 -16.16
C THR A 202 26.29 4.53 -17.66
N LYS A 203 25.65 5.56 -18.23
CA LYS A 203 25.99 5.97 -19.58
C LYS A 203 27.38 6.61 -19.48
N ASP A 204 28.43 5.88 -19.87
CA ASP A 204 29.75 6.43 -20.15
C ASP A 204 29.65 7.42 -21.34
#